data_d52ff0f71fe85589ab6f3806a584a580
#
_entry.id   d52ff0f71fe85589ab6f3806a584a580
#
_cell.length_a   1.000
_cell.length_b   1.000
_cell.length_c   1.000
_cell.angle_alpha   90.00
_cell.angle_beta   90.00
_cell.angle_gamma   90.00
#
_symmetry.space_group_name_H-M   'P 1'
#
loop_
_entity.id
_entity.type
_entity.pdbx_description
1 polymer ?
#
loop_
_entity_poly.entity_id
_entity_poly.type
_entity_poly.pdbx_seq_one_letter_code
_entity_poly.pdbx_strand_id
1 'polypeptide(L)'
;MICAIKNLGGVMSQSLFSDDLLSFIEEWKNKPGNLIMVLHRVQSEIGYISREAADEVSRLLDVPLATIWGVVTFYHFFKLNKPGKYNIQVCLGTACYLKGGDMIIEELGIQKGLDVDGLTEDGKFSLQAVRCVGCCGLAPVMTIGGEVFGKVTKGQIAGILDKFE
;
A
#
# COMPACT_ATOMS: atom_id res chain seq x y z
N MET A 1 -43.04 29.67 21.74
CA MET A 1 -43.00 28.29 22.20
C MET A 1 -41.89 27.62 21.42
N ILE A 2 -40.67 27.67 21.99
CA ILE A 2 -39.40 27.29 21.34
C ILE A 2 -39.12 25.84 21.73
N CYS A 3 -39.19 24.94 20.76
CA CYS A 3 -38.85 23.52 20.97
C CYS A 3 -37.36 23.36 20.80
N ALA A 4 -36.63 23.21 21.90
CA ALA A 4 -35.24 22.87 21.95
C ALA A 4 -35.04 21.38 21.59
N ILE A 5 -34.45 21.11 20.44
CA ILE A 5 -33.97 19.77 20.10
C ILE A 5 -32.64 19.57 20.81
N LYS A 6 -32.69 18.75 21.86
CA LYS A 6 -31.51 18.29 22.61
C LYS A 6 -30.62 17.45 21.72
N ASN A 7 -29.35 17.81 21.70
CA ASN A 7 -28.22 16.98 21.30
C ASN A 7 -28.35 15.56 21.84
N LEU A 8 -28.36 14.56 20.97
CA LEU A 8 -28.17 13.18 21.28
C LEU A 8 -26.82 12.72 20.77
N GLY A 9 -25.93 12.42 21.70
CA GLY A 9 -24.90 11.44 21.61
C GLY A 9 -23.71 11.74 20.67
N GLY A 10 -22.72 12.44 21.17
CA GLY A 10 -21.38 12.44 20.60
C GLY A 10 -20.79 11.04 20.60
N VAL A 11 -20.80 10.36 19.47
CA VAL A 11 -19.77 9.39 19.16
C VAL A 11 -18.54 10.22 18.83
N MET A 12 -17.58 10.26 19.72
CA MET A 12 -16.22 10.74 19.41
C MET A 12 -15.66 9.80 18.33
N SER A 13 -15.92 10.08 17.07
CA SER A 13 -15.15 9.52 15.98
C SER A 13 -13.74 10.09 16.15
N GLN A 14 -12.81 9.27 16.60
CA GLN A 14 -11.39 9.57 16.47
C GLN A 14 -11.19 9.91 15.00
N SER A 15 -10.80 11.16 14.71
CA SER A 15 -10.50 11.56 13.34
C SER A 15 -9.44 10.62 12.79
N LEU A 16 -9.72 9.97 11.66
CA LEU A 16 -8.79 9.06 11.00
C LEU A 16 -7.51 9.79 10.58
N PHE A 17 -7.59 11.10 10.42
CA PHE A 17 -6.53 11.99 9.94
C PHE A 17 -6.01 12.87 11.09
N SER A 18 -4.71 13.15 11.07
CA SER A 18 -4.07 14.11 11.97
C SER A 18 -4.54 15.55 11.66
N ASP A 19 -4.36 16.44 12.63
CA ASP A 19 -4.69 17.87 12.47
C ASP A 19 -3.84 18.50 11.35
N ASP A 20 -2.59 18.05 11.18
CA ASP A 20 -1.70 18.49 10.10
C ASP A 20 -2.23 18.07 8.73
N LEU A 21 -2.74 16.84 8.60
CA LEU A 21 -3.35 16.36 7.36
C LEU A 21 -4.64 17.09 7.05
N LEU A 22 -5.49 17.34 8.04
CA LEU A 22 -6.73 18.11 7.86
C LEU A 22 -6.44 19.54 7.40
N SER A 23 -5.44 20.21 8.00
CA SER A 23 -4.99 21.54 7.59
C SER A 23 -4.46 21.54 6.15
N PHE A 24 -3.69 20.52 5.77
CA PHE A 24 -3.22 20.34 4.40
C PHE A 24 -4.35 20.15 3.40
N ILE A 25 -5.36 19.34 3.74
CA ILE A 25 -6.54 19.11 2.89
C ILE A 25 -7.30 20.42 2.67
N GLU A 26 -7.51 21.20 3.72
CA GLU A 26 -8.23 22.50 3.61
C GLU A 26 -7.44 23.50 2.75
N GLU A 27 -6.12 23.56 2.90
CA GLU A 27 -5.26 24.41 2.06
C GLU A 27 -5.33 24.02 0.57
N TRP A 28 -5.44 22.73 0.28
CA TRP A 28 -5.42 22.19 -1.09
C TRP A 28 -6.80 22.09 -1.73
N LYS A 29 -7.87 22.21 -0.97
CA LYS A 29 -9.25 21.99 -1.41
C LYS A 29 -9.64 22.68 -2.73
N ASN A 30 -9.18 23.92 -2.92
CA ASN A 30 -9.50 24.73 -4.09
C ASN A 30 -8.37 24.82 -5.12
N LYS A 31 -7.27 24.06 -4.95
CA LYS A 31 -6.13 24.07 -5.88
C LYS A 31 -6.30 23.02 -6.99
N PRO A 32 -5.79 23.27 -8.20
CA PRO A 32 -5.80 22.26 -9.25
C PRO A 32 -4.93 21.08 -8.86
N GLY A 33 -5.39 19.84 -9.15
CA GLY A 33 -4.68 18.61 -8.78
C GLY A 33 -4.77 18.25 -7.30
N ASN A 34 -5.65 18.87 -6.54
CA ASN A 34 -5.87 18.65 -5.11
C ASN A 34 -6.02 17.17 -4.75
N LEU A 35 -6.81 16.42 -5.52
CA LEU A 35 -7.08 15.01 -5.22
C LEU A 35 -5.80 14.16 -5.16
N ILE A 36 -4.92 14.28 -6.16
CA ILE A 36 -3.67 13.50 -6.20
C ILE A 36 -2.75 13.90 -5.04
N MET A 37 -2.62 15.20 -4.76
CA MET A 37 -1.77 15.70 -3.68
C MET A 37 -2.27 15.28 -2.31
N VAL A 38 -3.58 15.32 -2.09
CA VAL A 38 -4.21 14.87 -0.84
C VAL A 38 -4.05 13.36 -0.67
N LEU A 39 -4.33 12.56 -1.70
CA LEU A 39 -4.14 11.11 -1.64
C LEU A 39 -2.69 10.72 -1.38
N HIS A 40 -1.73 11.44 -1.99
CA HIS A 40 -0.31 11.25 -1.73
C HIS A 40 0.04 11.50 -0.25
N ARG A 41 -0.48 12.60 0.31
CA ARG A 41 -0.26 12.95 1.73
C ARG A 41 -0.91 11.93 2.67
N VAL A 42 -2.14 11.51 2.38
CA VAL A 42 -2.86 10.45 3.11
C VAL A 42 -2.03 9.15 3.11
N GLN A 43 -1.54 8.71 1.95
CA GLN A 43 -0.71 7.51 1.88
C GLN A 43 0.62 7.65 2.62
N SER A 44 1.23 8.84 2.60
CA SER A 44 2.48 9.08 3.34
C SER A 44 2.31 8.96 4.86
N GLU A 45 1.12 9.28 5.38
CA GLU A 45 0.82 9.25 6.80
C GLU A 45 0.30 7.87 7.26
N ILE A 46 -0.63 7.29 6.50
CA ILE A 46 -1.30 6.02 6.86
C ILE A 46 -0.56 4.80 6.29
N GLY A 47 0.22 4.98 5.20
CA GLY A 47 0.95 3.94 4.49
C GLY A 47 0.21 3.34 3.30
N TYR A 48 -1.12 3.50 3.22
CA TYR A 48 -1.98 3.01 2.14
C TYR A 48 -3.30 3.80 2.11
N ILE A 49 -4.09 3.63 1.05
CA ILE A 49 -5.42 4.24 0.93
C ILE A 49 -6.47 3.19 1.31
N SER A 50 -6.94 3.25 2.56
CA SER A 50 -8.06 2.41 3.01
C SER A 50 -9.38 2.94 2.45
N ARG A 51 -10.44 2.11 2.53
CA ARG A 51 -11.78 2.52 2.14
C ARG A 51 -12.28 3.70 2.98
N GLU A 52 -12.06 3.63 4.28
CA GLU A 52 -12.43 4.68 5.23
C GLU A 52 -11.70 5.98 4.94
N ALA A 53 -10.39 5.89 4.59
CA ALA A 53 -9.62 7.06 4.19
C ALA A 53 -10.14 7.68 2.88
N ALA A 54 -10.52 6.85 1.90
CA ALA A 54 -11.10 7.31 0.64
C ALA A 54 -12.48 7.97 0.87
N ASP A 55 -13.33 7.40 1.73
CA ASP A 55 -14.63 7.97 2.10
C ASP A 55 -14.46 9.34 2.77
N GLU A 56 -13.50 9.47 3.68
CA GLU A 56 -13.22 10.74 4.36
C GLU A 56 -12.65 11.81 3.41
N VAL A 57 -11.72 11.44 2.51
CA VAL A 57 -11.22 12.33 1.46
C VAL A 57 -12.37 12.78 0.53
N SER A 58 -13.26 11.87 0.14
CA SER A 58 -14.46 12.17 -0.65
C SER A 58 -15.31 13.27 0.01
N ARG A 59 -15.55 13.12 1.29
CA ARG A 59 -16.35 14.06 2.09
C ARG A 59 -15.66 15.42 2.21
N LEU A 60 -14.35 15.46 2.48
CA LEU A 60 -13.58 16.69 2.72
C LEU A 60 -13.37 17.51 1.44
N LEU A 61 -13.09 16.84 0.32
CA LEU A 61 -12.87 17.50 -0.98
C LEU A 61 -14.13 17.70 -1.81
N ASP A 62 -15.27 17.15 -1.38
CA ASP A 62 -16.52 17.11 -2.17
C ASP A 62 -16.31 16.46 -3.56
N VAL A 63 -15.57 15.35 -3.59
CA VAL A 63 -15.26 14.59 -4.81
C VAL A 63 -15.95 13.22 -4.75
N PRO A 64 -16.65 12.79 -5.81
CA PRO A 64 -17.27 11.47 -5.82
C PRO A 64 -16.28 10.34 -5.54
N LEU A 65 -16.66 9.39 -4.69
CA LEU A 65 -15.81 8.24 -4.32
C LEU A 65 -15.35 7.43 -5.55
N ALA A 66 -16.20 7.34 -6.59
CA ALA A 66 -15.85 6.70 -7.85
C ALA A 66 -14.65 7.37 -8.55
N THR A 67 -14.54 8.71 -8.46
CA THR A 67 -13.39 9.45 -9.00
C THR A 67 -12.12 9.14 -8.20
N ILE A 68 -12.21 9.04 -6.88
CA ILE A 68 -11.09 8.66 -6.03
C ILE A 68 -10.60 7.25 -6.39
N TRP A 69 -11.52 6.28 -6.48
CA TRP A 69 -11.18 4.91 -6.87
C TRP A 69 -10.58 4.85 -8.29
N GLY A 70 -11.10 5.64 -9.22
CA GLY A 70 -10.50 5.78 -10.56
C GLY A 70 -9.04 6.23 -10.51
N VAL A 71 -8.71 7.19 -9.66
CA VAL A 71 -7.33 7.68 -9.50
C VAL A 71 -6.45 6.64 -8.81
N VAL A 72 -6.86 6.08 -7.67
CA VAL A 72 -6.01 5.16 -6.90
C VAL A 72 -5.76 3.82 -7.60
N THR A 73 -6.69 3.37 -8.44
CA THR A 73 -6.52 2.15 -9.23
C THR A 73 -5.72 2.40 -10.52
N PHE A 74 -5.77 3.60 -11.08
CA PHE A 74 -5.01 3.96 -12.27
C PHE A 74 -3.53 4.16 -11.97
N TYR A 75 -3.20 4.84 -10.89
CA TYR A 75 -1.81 5.12 -10.52
C TYR A 75 -1.24 4.04 -9.61
N HIS A 76 -0.31 3.22 -10.12
CA HIS A 76 0.37 2.14 -9.38
C HIS A 76 1.18 2.63 -8.15
N PHE A 77 1.31 3.93 -7.97
CA PHE A 77 1.91 4.52 -6.79
C PHE A 77 1.05 4.29 -5.53
N PHE A 78 -0.27 4.30 -5.68
CA PHE A 78 -1.18 4.14 -4.56
C PHE A 78 -1.31 2.67 -4.16
N LYS A 79 -1.21 2.43 -2.86
CA LYS A 79 -1.37 1.11 -2.24
C LYS A 79 -2.77 1.00 -1.66
N LEU A 80 -3.50 -0.01 -2.06
CA LEU A 80 -4.87 -0.28 -1.58
C LEU A 80 -4.88 -1.21 -0.37
N ASN A 81 -3.83 -2.01 -0.23
CA ASN A 81 -3.68 -2.96 0.87
C ASN A 81 -2.65 -2.45 1.87
N LYS A 82 -2.89 -2.75 3.15
CA LYS A 82 -1.97 -2.42 4.24
C LYS A 82 -0.61 -3.08 3.96
N PRO A 83 0.49 -2.32 3.92
CA PRO A 83 1.82 -2.91 3.78
C PRO A 83 2.19 -3.68 5.05
N GLY A 84 2.90 -4.81 4.88
CA GLY A 84 3.55 -5.50 5.98
C GLY A 84 4.71 -4.70 6.56
N LYS A 85 5.19 -5.11 7.73
CA LYS A 85 6.40 -4.54 8.33
C LYS A 85 7.59 -4.61 7.35
N TYR A 86 7.69 -5.70 6.60
CA TYR A 86 8.66 -5.91 5.54
C TYR A 86 7.94 -6.13 4.22
N ASN A 87 8.17 -5.25 3.25
CA ASN A 87 7.63 -5.42 1.92
C ASN A 87 8.59 -6.26 1.07
N ILE A 88 8.11 -7.41 0.62
CA ILE A 88 8.82 -8.29 -0.32
C ILE A 88 8.43 -7.86 -1.73
N GLN A 89 9.42 -7.53 -2.55
CA GLN A 89 9.19 -7.23 -3.96
C GLN A 89 9.90 -8.26 -4.81
N VAL A 90 9.18 -8.95 -5.68
CA VAL A 90 9.75 -9.91 -6.63
C VAL A 90 9.72 -9.32 -8.03
N CYS A 91 10.87 -9.26 -8.66
CA CYS A 91 11.01 -8.75 -10.01
C CYS A 91 10.51 -9.75 -11.04
N LEU A 92 9.53 -9.34 -11.85
CA LEU A 92 9.00 -10.08 -13.00
C LEU A 92 9.41 -9.46 -14.35
N GLY A 93 10.47 -8.64 -14.38
CA GLY A 93 11.07 -8.18 -15.62
C GLY A 93 11.60 -9.37 -16.44
N THR A 94 11.73 -9.22 -17.77
CA THR A 94 12.04 -10.30 -18.69
C THR A 94 13.18 -11.22 -18.22
N ALA A 95 14.31 -10.64 -17.79
CA ALA A 95 15.46 -11.45 -17.34
C ALA A 95 15.17 -12.24 -16.05
N CYS A 96 14.42 -11.67 -15.12
CA CYS A 96 14.04 -12.34 -13.87
C CYS A 96 12.97 -13.40 -14.11
N TYR A 97 11.98 -13.10 -14.93
CA TYR A 97 10.93 -14.04 -15.31
C TYR A 97 11.50 -15.29 -15.98
N LEU A 98 12.36 -15.11 -16.99
CA LEU A 98 13.02 -16.24 -17.69
C LEU A 98 13.93 -17.08 -16.79
N LYS A 99 14.36 -16.52 -15.65
CA LYS A 99 15.18 -17.22 -14.66
C LYS A 99 14.41 -17.71 -13.43
N GLY A 100 13.07 -17.73 -13.52
CA GLY A 100 12.19 -18.27 -12.48
C GLY A 100 11.77 -17.25 -11.41
N GLY A 101 11.61 -15.98 -11.76
CA GLY A 101 11.05 -14.99 -10.86
C GLY A 101 9.62 -15.29 -10.41
N ASP A 102 8.81 -15.89 -11.28
CA ASP A 102 7.48 -16.40 -10.99
C ASP A 102 7.50 -17.54 -9.96
N MET A 103 8.48 -18.44 -10.06
CA MET A 103 8.65 -19.55 -9.11
C MET A 103 8.97 -19.07 -7.69
N ILE A 104 9.55 -17.86 -7.54
CA ILE A 104 9.79 -17.25 -6.21
C ILE A 104 8.45 -16.84 -5.60
N ILE A 105 7.55 -16.27 -6.39
CA ILE A 105 6.20 -15.89 -5.92
C ILE A 105 5.43 -17.13 -5.47
N GLU A 106 5.42 -18.19 -6.28
CA GLU A 106 4.78 -19.45 -5.93
C GLU A 106 5.31 -20.01 -4.60
N GLU A 107 6.63 -19.99 -4.42
CA GLU A 107 7.26 -20.52 -3.20
C GLU A 107 6.92 -19.69 -1.97
N LEU A 108 6.85 -18.35 -2.08
CA LEU A 108 6.38 -17.47 -1.02
C LEU A 108 4.91 -17.76 -0.65
N GLY A 109 4.07 -18.05 -1.65
CA GLY A 109 2.69 -18.50 -1.45
C GLY A 109 2.62 -19.78 -0.63
N ILE A 110 3.45 -20.77 -0.97
CA ILE A 110 3.49 -22.07 -0.29
C ILE A 110 4.01 -21.95 1.16
N GLN A 111 5.11 -21.20 1.36
CA GLN A 111 5.77 -21.11 2.66
C GLN A 111 5.09 -20.19 3.66
N LYS A 112 4.50 -19.07 3.21
CA LYS A 112 3.95 -18.01 4.07
C LYS A 112 2.48 -17.69 3.79
N GLY A 113 1.83 -18.38 2.86
CA GLY A 113 0.45 -18.06 2.45
C GLY A 113 0.32 -16.67 1.82
N LEU A 114 1.40 -16.19 1.18
CA LEU A 114 1.46 -14.85 0.61
C LEU A 114 1.01 -14.85 -0.86
N ASP A 115 -0.13 -14.26 -1.13
CA ASP A 115 -0.52 -13.90 -2.50
C ASP A 115 0.09 -12.57 -2.91
N VAL A 116 0.13 -12.31 -4.22
CA VAL A 116 0.55 -11.00 -4.77
C VAL A 116 -0.41 -9.93 -4.25
N ASP A 117 0.15 -8.83 -3.78
CA ASP A 117 -0.54 -7.74 -3.06
C ASP A 117 -1.21 -8.18 -1.75
N GLY A 118 -0.87 -9.38 -1.26
CA GLY A 118 -1.31 -9.92 0.03
C GLY A 118 -0.42 -9.53 1.20
N LEU A 119 -0.89 -9.88 2.39
CA LEU A 119 -0.25 -9.68 3.68
C LEU A 119 -0.29 -10.99 4.46
N THR A 120 0.79 -11.37 5.14
CA THR A 120 0.78 -12.50 6.07
C THR A 120 -0.19 -12.25 7.23
N GLU A 121 -0.75 -13.32 7.80
CA GLU A 121 -1.71 -13.23 8.92
C GLU A 121 -1.12 -12.49 10.14
N ASP A 122 0.18 -12.61 10.36
CA ASP A 122 0.93 -11.89 11.41
C ASP A 122 1.21 -10.41 11.06
N GLY A 123 0.87 -9.95 9.86
CA GLY A 123 1.11 -8.59 9.39
C GLY A 123 2.57 -8.26 9.12
N LYS A 124 3.46 -9.25 9.10
CA LYS A 124 4.90 -9.06 9.02
C LYS A 124 5.40 -8.84 7.60
N PHE A 125 4.96 -9.66 6.68
CA PHE A 125 5.38 -9.60 5.28
C PHE A 125 4.22 -9.24 4.37
N SER A 126 4.47 -8.36 3.41
CA SER A 126 3.61 -8.14 2.26
C SER A 126 4.36 -8.46 0.97
N LEU A 127 3.68 -8.99 -0.04
CA LEU A 127 4.27 -9.38 -1.32
C LEU A 127 3.80 -8.47 -2.44
N GLN A 128 4.72 -7.99 -3.23
CA GLN A 128 4.44 -7.18 -4.42
C GLN A 128 5.21 -7.69 -5.63
N ALA A 129 4.53 -7.93 -6.72
CA ALA A 129 5.16 -8.21 -8.01
C ALA A 129 5.53 -6.91 -8.70
N VAL A 130 6.82 -6.71 -9.01
CA VAL A 130 7.31 -5.50 -9.68
C VAL A 130 7.86 -5.80 -11.06
N ARG A 131 7.68 -4.85 -11.99
CA ARG A 131 8.09 -5.06 -13.40
C ARG A 131 9.60 -5.09 -13.58
N CYS A 132 10.34 -4.23 -12.91
CA CYS A 132 11.80 -4.21 -12.99
C CYS A 132 12.40 -3.41 -11.83
N VAL A 133 13.42 -3.98 -11.17
CA VAL A 133 14.21 -3.29 -10.12
C VAL A 133 15.57 -2.80 -10.63
N GLY A 134 15.89 -2.99 -11.93
CA GLY A 134 17.13 -2.51 -12.53
C GLY A 134 18.36 -3.41 -12.34
N CYS A 135 18.25 -4.55 -11.65
CA CYS A 135 19.38 -5.43 -11.29
C CYS A 135 19.45 -6.71 -12.14
N CYS A 136 19.30 -6.62 -13.46
CA CYS A 136 19.18 -7.77 -14.36
C CYS A 136 20.39 -8.72 -14.33
N GLY A 137 21.59 -8.24 -14.01
CA GLY A 137 22.79 -9.07 -13.85
C GLY A 137 22.72 -10.03 -12.66
N LEU A 138 21.85 -9.75 -11.69
CA LEU A 138 21.60 -10.55 -10.50
C LEU A 138 20.33 -11.40 -10.59
N ALA A 139 19.69 -11.47 -11.77
CA ALA A 139 18.42 -12.17 -11.95
C ALA A 139 18.50 -13.66 -11.59
N PRO A 140 17.43 -14.24 -10.95
CA PRO A 140 16.22 -13.57 -10.50
C PRO A 140 16.44 -12.78 -9.21
N VAL A 141 15.70 -11.65 -9.05
CA VAL A 141 15.91 -10.68 -7.96
C VAL A 141 14.65 -10.55 -7.12
N MET A 142 14.84 -10.55 -5.81
CA MET A 142 13.84 -10.23 -4.79
C MET A 142 14.42 -9.15 -3.87
N THR A 143 13.58 -8.25 -3.37
CA THR A 143 13.97 -7.29 -2.34
C THR A 143 13.09 -7.46 -1.11
N ILE A 144 13.63 -7.24 0.09
CA ILE A 144 12.88 -7.27 1.35
C ILE A 144 13.29 -6.05 2.16
N GLY A 145 12.35 -5.18 2.50
CA GLY A 145 12.63 -3.98 3.28
C GLY A 145 13.67 -3.04 2.64
N GLY A 146 13.88 -3.14 1.31
CA GLY A 146 14.90 -2.37 0.57
C GLY A 146 16.24 -3.10 0.38
N GLU A 147 16.48 -4.21 1.06
CA GLU A 147 17.65 -5.06 0.83
C GLU A 147 17.47 -5.92 -0.43
N VAL A 148 18.49 -6.00 -1.29
CA VAL A 148 18.43 -6.69 -2.58
C VAL A 148 19.06 -8.08 -2.49
N PHE A 149 18.29 -9.11 -2.85
CA PHE A 149 18.72 -10.50 -2.96
C PHE A 149 18.73 -10.91 -4.43
N GLY A 150 19.89 -11.26 -4.93
CA GLY A 150 20.07 -11.70 -6.32
C GLY A 150 20.34 -13.19 -6.43
N LYS A 151 20.06 -13.75 -7.63
CA LYS A 151 20.21 -15.18 -7.94
C LYS A 151 19.45 -16.06 -6.96
N VAL A 152 18.28 -15.60 -6.55
CA VAL A 152 17.45 -16.27 -5.54
C VAL A 152 16.94 -17.58 -6.09
N THR A 153 17.07 -18.65 -5.30
CA THR A 153 16.53 -19.98 -5.59
C THR A 153 15.46 -20.34 -4.57
N LYS A 154 14.52 -21.24 -4.94
CA LYS A 154 13.44 -21.69 -4.03
C LYS A 154 13.99 -22.12 -2.65
N GLY A 155 15.08 -22.88 -2.62
CA GLY A 155 15.66 -23.37 -1.37
C GLY A 155 16.31 -22.30 -0.47
N GLN A 156 16.57 -21.10 -0.99
CA GLN A 156 17.15 -20.01 -0.21
C GLN A 156 16.09 -19.11 0.44
N ILE A 157 14.84 -19.20 -0.02
CA ILE A 157 13.77 -18.28 0.41
C ILE A 157 13.55 -18.37 1.91
N ALA A 158 13.42 -19.55 2.48
CA ALA A 158 13.24 -19.74 3.92
C ALA A 158 14.38 -19.09 4.71
N GLY A 159 15.64 -19.36 4.39
CA GLY A 159 16.79 -18.79 5.09
C GLY A 159 16.98 -17.28 4.86
N ILE A 160 16.38 -16.70 3.79
CA ILE A 160 16.33 -15.25 3.61
C ILE A 160 15.25 -14.64 4.51
N LEU A 161 14.08 -15.26 4.59
CA LEU A 161 12.96 -14.79 5.44
C LEU A 161 13.31 -14.85 6.93
N ASP A 162 14.01 -15.89 7.36
CA ASP A 162 14.46 -16.06 8.76
C ASP A 162 15.32 -14.89 9.27
N LYS A 163 16.01 -14.16 8.38
CA LYS A 163 16.78 -12.98 8.77
C LYS A 163 15.92 -11.80 9.22
N PHE A 164 14.65 -11.82 8.86
CA PHE A 164 13.67 -10.78 9.17
C PHE A 164 12.66 -11.24 10.23
N GLU A 165 12.78 -12.46 10.71
CA GLU A 165 12.01 -13.00 11.85
C GLU A 165 12.67 -12.70 13.20
#